data_f925f1fee6865cff85e6416a80b1f73b
#
_entry.id   f925f1fee6865cff85e6416a80b1f73b
#
_cell.length_a   1.000
_cell.length_b   1.000
_cell.length_c   1.000
_cell.angle_alpha   90.00
_cell.angle_beta   90.00
_cell.angle_gamma   90.00
#
_symmetry.space_group_name_H-M   'P 1'
#
loop_
_entity.id
_entity.type
_entity.pdbx_description
1 polymer ?
#
loop_
_entity_poly.entity_id
_entity_poly.type
_entity_poly.pdbx_seq_one_letter_code
_entity_poly.pdbx_strand_id
1 'polypeptide(L)'
;MNKIYEHMNTLIPMVVEQSSRGERAYDIYSRLLKERIVFLTGPINDQVASLATAQLLFLESENPKKRYFFLYQQPWWFSNSWTWYLRYNAI
;
A
#
# COMPACT_ATOMS: atom_id res chain seq x y z
N MET A 1 -7.64 11.85 -12.18
CA MET A 1 -6.64 10.78 -12.03
C MET A 1 -5.43 11.09 -12.89
N ASN A 2 -4.24 10.97 -12.36
CA ASN A 2 -3.04 11.29 -13.10
C ASN A 2 -2.61 10.11 -13.99
N LYS A 3 -1.71 10.39 -14.93
CA LYS A 3 -1.26 9.38 -15.91
C LYS A 3 -0.55 8.20 -15.27
N ILE A 4 0.14 8.42 -14.16
CA ILE A 4 0.85 7.35 -13.46
C ILE A 4 -0.13 6.34 -12.91
N TYR A 5 -1.18 6.82 -12.29
CA TYR A 5 -2.21 5.94 -11.75
C TYR A 5 -2.90 5.16 -12.86
N GLU A 6 -3.24 5.81 -13.96
CA GLU A 6 -3.88 5.14 -15.08
C GLU A 6 -2.99 4.06 -15.67
N HIS A 7 -1.69 4.34 -15.80
CA HIS A 7 -0.74 3.37 -16.33
C HIS A 7 -0.63 2.16 -15.41
N MET A 8 -0.56 2.38 -14.13
CA MET A 8 -0.47 1.29 -13.15
C MET A 8 -1.75 0.49 -13.08
N ASN A 9 -2.88 1.13 -13.27
CA ASN A 9 -4.17 0.48 -13.13
C ASN A 9 -4.36 -0.68 -14.09
N THR A 10 -3.72 -0.65 -15.25
CA THR A 10 -3.80 -1.75 -16.21
C THR A 10 -3.09 -3.02 -15.72
N LEU A 11 -2.19 -2.88 -14.75
CA LEU A 11 -1.39 -3.99 -14.23
C LEU A 11 -1.84 -4.44 -12.83
N ILE A 12 -2.77 -3.72 -12.23
CA ILE A 12 -3.20 -3.99 -10.86
C ILE A 12 -4.50 -4.79 -10.89
N PRO A 13 -4.49 -5.99 -10.32
CA PRO A 13 -5.72 -6.77 -10.26
C PRO A 13 -6.73 -6.15 -9.31
N MET A 14 -8.01 -6.38 -9.62
CA MET A 14 -9.11 -5.94 -8.80
C MET A 14 -9.62 -7.07 -7.93
N VAL A 15 -10.05 -6.72 -6.74
CA VAL A 15 -10.64 -7.65 -5.78
C VAL A 15 -12.06 -7.21 -5.50
N VAL A 16 -12.99 -8.15 -5.56
CA VAL A 16 -14.40 -7.88 -5.29
C VAL A 16 -14.76 -8.49 -3.94
N GLU A 17 -15.32 -7.65 -3.08
CA GLU A 17 -15.82 -8.09 -1.78
C GLU A 17 -17.34 -7.97 -1.75
N GLN A 18 -17.99 -8.95 -1.14
CA GLN A 18 -19.41 -8.90 -0.88
C GLN A 18 -19.65 -8.60 0.60
N SER A 19 -20.62 -7.76 0.86
CA SER A 19 -21.01 -7.42 2.21
C SER A 19 -22.53 -7.29 2.27
N SER A 20 -23.06 -7.08 3.46
CA SER A 20 -24.49 -6.85 3.65
C SER A 20 -24.99 -5.61 2.92
N ARG A 21 -24.08 -4.71 2.52
CA ARG A 21 -24.41 -3.48 1.81
C ARG A 21 -24.22 -3.61 0.29
N GLY A 22 -23.88 -4.80 -0.21
CA GLY A 22 -23.66 -5.05 -1.62
C GLY A 22 -22.20 -5.36 -1.93
N GLU A 23 -21.87 -5.33 -3.21
CA GLU A 23 -20.53 -5.61 -3.68
C GLU A 23 -19.68 -4.34 -3.72
N ARG A 24 -18.39 -4.50 -3.40
CA ARG A 24 -17.40 -3.46 -3.51
C ARG A 24 -16.18 -3.96 -4.23
N ALA A 25 -15.68 -3.17 -5.17
CA ALA A 25 -14.43 -3.48 -5.87
C ALA A 25 -13.32 -2.59 -5.34
N TYR A 26 -12.17 -3.21 -5.11
CA TYR A 26 -10.94 -2.53 -4.70
C TYR A 26 -9.82 -2.96 -5.61
N ASP A 27 -8.87 -2.06 -5.90
CA ASP A 27 -7.62 -2.54 -6.43
C ASP A 27 -6.87 -3.27 -5.31
N ILE A 28 -5.91 -4.11 -5.69
CA ILE A 28 -5.24 -4.97 -4.70
C ILE A 28 -4.50 -4.15 -3.63
N TYR A 29 -3.91 -3.02 -4.03
CA TYR A 29 -3.18 -2.19 -3.07
C TYR A 29 -4.11 -1.51 -2.06
N SER A 30 -5.27 -1.05 -2.51
CA SER A 30 -6.28 -0.48 -1.62
C SER A 30 -6.83 -1.53 -0.66
N ARG A 31 -7.00 -2.74 -1.15
CA ARG A 31 -7.47 -3.84 -0.30
C ARG A 31 -6.45 -4.21 0.77
N LEU A 32 -5.16 -4.22 0.39
CA LEU A 32 -4.10 -4.47 1.35
C LEU A 32 -4.03 -3.35 2.40
N LEU A 33 -4.20 -2.11 1.98
CA LEU A 33 -4.20 -0.98 2.90
C LEU A 33 -5.32 -1.10 3.94
N LYS A 34 -6.46 -1.64 3.55
CA LYS A 34 -7.56 -1.91 4.47
C LYS A 34 -7.14 -2.86 5.59
N GLU A 35 -6.24 -3.78 5.29
CA GLU A 35 -5.65 -4.69 6.26
C GLU A 35 -4.41 -4.11 6.94
N ARG A 36 -4.18 -2.82 6.75
CA ARG A 36 -3.04 -2.09 7.30
C ARG A 36 -1.70 -2.57 6.74
N ILE A 37 -1.70 -2.88 5.47
CA ILE A 37 -0.50 -3.28 4.74
C ILE A 37 -0.21 -2.25 3.66
N VAL A 38 0.97 -1.64 3.72
CA VAL A 38 1.46 -0.73 2.69
C VAL A 38 2.48 -1.48 1.86
N PHE A 39 2.25 -1.53 0.56
CA PHE A 39 3.09 -2.30 -0.36
C PHE A 39 3.64 -1.37 -1.44
N LEU A 40 4.96 -1.34 -1.57
CA LEU A 40 5.64 -0.52 -2.56
C LEU A 40 6.56 -1.37 -3.41
N THR A 41 6.69 -0.99 -4.68
CA THR A 41 7.60 -1.64 -5.61
C THR A 41 8.33 -0.60 -6.43
N GLY A 42 9.48 -1.01 -6.98
CA GLY A 42 10.24 -0.19 -7.92
C GLY A 42 11.14 0.82 -7.25
N PRO A 43 11.80 1.66 -8.05
CA PRO A 43 12.73 2.65 -7.51
C PRO A 43 12.00 3.70 -6.67
N ILE A 44 12.64 4.13 -5.60
CA ILE A 44 12.12 5.20 -4.77
C ILE A 44 12.41 6.54 -5.46
N ASN A 45 11.37 7.33 -5.59
CA ASN A 45 11.47 8.71 -6.04
C ASN A 45 10.53 9.57 -5.19
N ASP A 46 10.47 10.86 -5.47
CA ASP A 46 9.66 11.78 -4.67
C ASP A 46 8.19 11.39 -4.66
N GLN A 47 7.71 10.92 -5.79
CA GLN A 47 6.31 10.54 -5.95
C GLN A 47 5.96 9.31 -5.12
N VAL A 48 6.82 8.29 -5.20
CA VAL A 48 6.64 7.06 -4.43
C VAL A 48 6.75 7.35 -2.94
N ALA A 49 7.72 8.18 -2.55
CA ALA A 49 7.89 8.58 -1.16
C ALA A 49 6.66 9.32 -0.64
N SER A 50 6.09 10.21 -1.43
CA SER A 50 4.89 10.94 -1.05
C SER A 50 3.70 10.02 -0.86
N LEU A 51 3.53 9.07 -1.76
CA LEU A 51 2.43 8.10 -1.65
C LEU A 51 2.58 7.21 -0.42
N ALA A 52 3.80 6.78 -0.14
CA ALA A 52 4.06 5.98 1.05
C ALA A 52 3.75 6.77 2.31
N THR A 53 4.23 8.01 2.37
CA THR A 53 4.00 8.87 3.51
C THR A 53 2.51 9.11 3.74
N ALA A 54 1.77 9.38 2.67
CA ALA A 54 0.34 9.62 2.77
C ALA A 54 -0.39 8.40 3.34
N GLN A 55 -0.04 7.22 2.89
CA GLN A 55 -0.65 5.98 3.37
C GLN A 55 -0.33 5.73 4.84
N LEU A 56 0.91 5.97 5.24
CA LEU A 56 1.30 5.81 6.64
C LEU A 56 0.59 6.81 7.54
N LEU A 57 0.46 8.05 7.09
CA LEU A 57 -0.30 9.07 7.83
C LEU A 57 -1.76 8.70 7.97
N PHE A 58 -2.34 8.14 6.92
CA PHE A 58 -3.72 7.68 6.95
C PHE A 58 -3.91 6.58 8.02
N LEU A 59 -3.01 5.59 8.04
CA LEU A 59 -3.09 4.52 9.01
C LEU A 59 -2.91 5.03 10.44
N GLU A 60 -1.99 5.98 10.62
CA GLU A 60 -1.78 6.62 11.92
C GLU A 60 -3.02 7.34 12.39
N SER A 61 -3.70 8.05 11.48
CA SER A 61 -4.90 8.80 11.85
C SER A 61 -6.06 7.90 12.21
N GLU A 62 -6.14 6.72 11.59
CA GLU A 62 -7.22 5.78 11.89
C GLU A 62 -7.06 5.13 13.26
N ASN A 63 -5.88 4.65 13.55
CA ASN A 63 -5.60 4.02 14.84
C ASN A 63 -4.09 4.03 15.09
N PRO A 64 -3.58 5.00 15.84
CA PRO A 64 -2.14 5.14 16.06
C PRO A 64 -1.55 4.01 16.90
N LYS A 65 -2.36 3.25 17.60
CA LYS A 65 -1.88 2.17 18.47
C LYS A 65 -1.89 0.81 17.78
N LYS A 66 -2.47 0.72 16.60
CA LYS A 66 -2.55 -0.55 15.91
C LYS A 66 -1.37 -0.73 14.98
N ARG A 67 -0.87 -1.96 14.93
CA ARG A 67 0.25 -2.30 14.06
C ARG A 67 -0.11 -2.15 12.59
N TYR A 68 0.91 -1.93 11.78
CA TYR A 68 0.79 -2.01 10.33
C TYR A 68 2.05 -2.66 9.77
N PHE A 69 1.95 -3.16 8.54
CA PHE A 69 3.07 -3.74 7.81
C PHE A 69 3.46 -2.82 6.67
N PHE A 70 4.74 -2.65 6.50
CA PHE A 70 5.30 -1.93 5.38
C PHE A 70 6.18 -2.89 4.62
N LEU A 71 5.81 -3.17 3.37
CA LEU A 71 6.53 -4.10 2.50
C LEU A 71 7.07 -3.35 1.31
N TYR A 72 8.36 -3.48 1.07
CA TYR A 72 8.99 -2.85 -0.07
C TYR A 72 9.74 -3.89 -0.87
N GLN A 73 9.37 -4.03 -2.15
CA GLN A 73 10.09 -4.88 -3.08
C GLN A 73 11.09 -4.03 -3.85
N GLN A 74 12.37 -4.31 -3.64
CA GLN A 74 13.45 -3.60 -4.32
C GLN A 74 13.52 -4.00 -5.79
N PRO A 75 14.05 -3.10 -6.66
CA PRO A 75 14.27 -3.45 -8.07
C PRO A 75 15.20 -4.66 -8.20
N TRP A 76 15.04 -5.39 -9.30
CA TRP A 76 15.78 -6.62 -9.55
C TRP A 76 17.31 -6.46 -9.53
N TRP A 77 17.79 -5.26 -9.80
CA TRP A 77 19.24 -4.98 -9.79
C TRP A 77 19.81 -4.75 -8.41
N PHE A 78 18.99 -4.79 -7.37
CA PHE A 78 19.46 -4.83 -5.99
C PHE A 78 19.68 -6.28 -5.57
N SER A 79 20.59 -6.46 -4.62
CA SER A 79 20.96 -7.81 -4.17
C SER A 79 19.84 -8.54 -3.44
N ASN A 80 18.97 -7.81 -2.78
CA ASN A 80 17.85 -8.39 -2.04
C ASN A 80 16.55 -8.02 -2.71
N SER A 81 15.66 -8.99 -2.81
CA SER A 81 14.38 -8.78 -3.48
C SER A 81 13.32 -8.16 -2.57
N TRP A 82 13.40 -8.38 -1.28
CA TRP A 82 12.37 -7.92 -0.36
C TRP A 82 12.97 -7.29 0.88
N THR A 83 12.37 -6.17 1.28
CA THR A 83 12.58 -5.55 2.57
C THR A 83 11.21 -5.22 3.15
N TRP A 84 10.98 -5.60 4.39
CA TRP A 84 9.70 -5.32 5.01
C TRP A 84 9.87 -4.95 6.47
N TYR A 85 8.93 -4.16 6.97
CA TYR A 85 8.90 -3.68 8.34
C TYR A 85 7.55 -3.92 8.95
N LEU A 86 7.57 -4.29 10.21
CA LEU A 86 6.38 -4.26 11.06
C LEU A 86 6.54 -3.08 12.01
N ARG A 87 5.53 -2.24 12.06
CA ARG A 87 5.56 -1.12 12.99
C ARG A 87 4.22 -0.94 13.69
N TYR A 88 4.29 -0.51 14.93
CA TYR A 88 3.13 -0.03 15.66
C TYR A 88 3.60 0.99 16.67
N ASN A 89 2.73 1.90 17.02
CA ASN A 89 3.04 2.91 18.00
C ASN A 89 2.90 2.34 19.39
N ALA A 90 4.02 2.35 20.10
CA ALA A 90 4.05 1.97 21.49
C ALA A 90 3.96 3.26 22.32
N ILE A 91 2.79 3.67 22.59
CA ILE A 91 2.58 4.85 23.44
C ILE A 91 2.18 4.39 24.82
#